data_0bdd06c1131c78db0b57a76ff79ef1f1
#
_entry.id   0bdd06c1131c78db0b57a76ff79ef1f1
#
_cell.length_a   1.000
_cell.length_b   1.000
_cell.length_c   1.000
_cell.angle_alpha   90.00
_cell.angle_beta   90.00
_cell.angle_gamma   90.00
#
_symmetry.space_group_name_H-M   'P 1'
#
loop_
_entity.id
_entity.type
_entity.pdbx_description
1 polymer ?
#
loop_
_entity_poly.entity_id
_entity_poly.type
_entity_poly.pdbx_seq_one_letter_code
_entity_poly.pdbx_strand_id
1 'polypeptide(L)'
;MATVAIGRRSAVIARQTTNRALLHAFLDQDRLYAAYAICDLEEREFGRTRWGAAYEGDDLIAVGMEYTGPTPQPLFVMGRPDGITAVLRDVIRPRAAYIAARTVMLPSVEAYYRVDPGPQMVRMWVDRGHFRPYPATVQRLLPVEIGELNRLYQLGFASWLPSTAIADGVYYGLRVNGQLVAAAGTHVVSPGARLAVVGNVLTHVDYRGRGFATAVTGAVTAPVTAVAKPRPR
;
A
#
# COMPACT_ATOMS: atom_id res chain seq x y z
N MET A 1 -44.17 -25.97 -13.22
CA MET A 1 -43.11 -25.35 -14.07
C MET A 1 -42.74 -24.01 -13.46
N ALA A 2 -41.50 -23.82 -13.01
CA ALA A 2 -41.02 -22.54 -12.48
C ALA A 2 -40.40 -21.76 -13.64
N THR A 3 -40.96 -20.59 -13.95
CA THR A 3 -40.38 -19.69 -14.96
C THR A 3 -39.26 -18.89 -14.29
N VAL A 4 -38.03 -19.18 -14.67
CA VAL A 4 -36.87 -18.36 -14.28
C VAL A 4 -36.82 -17.17 -15.23
N ALA A 5 -37.14 -15.98 -14.74
CA ALA A 5 -36.92 -14.75 -15.49
C ALA A 5 -35.38 -14.44 -15.45
N ILE A 6 -34.75 -14.46 -16.60
CA ILE A 6 -33.40 -13.96 -16.78
C ILE A 6 -33.46 -12.43 -16.63
N GLY A 7 -33.16 -11.91 -15.43
CA GLY A 7 -32.99 -10.48 -15.23
C GLY A 7 -31.90 -10.00 -16.18
N ARG A 8 -32.18 -9.01 -17.03
CA ARG A 8 -31.15 -8.31 -17.82
C ARG A 8 -30.15 -7.68 -16.83
N ARG A 9 -28.96 -8.25 -16.72
CA ARG A 9 -27.87 -7.55 -16.04
C ARG A 9 -27.60 -6.25 -16.80
N SER A 10 -27.61 -5.14 -16.11
CA SER A 10 -27.17 -3.86 -16.68
C SER A 10 -25.73 -4.01 -17.19
N ALA A 11 -25.43 -3.36 -18.31
CA ALA A 11 -24.05 -3.38 -18.83
C ALA A 11 -23.11 -2.75 -17.82
N VAL A 12 -21.96 -3.38 -17.60
CA VAL A 12 -20.88 -2.80 -16.77
C VAL A 12 -20.13 -1.76 -17.59
N ILE A 13 -20.12 -0.52 -17.12
CA ILE A 13 -19.48 0.63 -17.75
C ILE A 13 -18.38 1.15 -16.82
N ALA A 14 -17.17 1.36 -17.35
CA ALA A 14 -16.07 1.98 -16.60
C ALA A 14 -15.77 3.38 -17.14
N ARG A 15 -15.46 4.30 -16.23
CA ARG A 15 -15.06 5.67 -16.56
C ARG A 15 -14.01 6.18 -15.60
N GLN A 16 -13.22 7.14 -16.05
CA GLN A 16 -12.30 7.85 -15.18
C GLN A 16 -13.06 8.67 -14.14
N THR A 17 -12.52 8.74 -12.93
CA THR A 17 -13.12 9.53 -11.84
C THR A 17 -12.06 10.29 -11.07
N THR A 18 -12.43 11.48 -10.60
CA THR A 18 -11.67 12.29 -9.66
C THR A 18 -12.43 12.52 -8.35
N ASN A 19 -13.55 11.85 -8.17
CA ASN A 19 -14.37 11.97 -6.97
C ASN A 19 -13.73 11.22 -5.79
N ARG A 20 -12.90 11.92 -5.01
CA ARG A 20 -12.18 11.38 -3.85
C ARG A 20 -13.11 10.83 -2.78
N ALA A 21 -14.26 11.47 -2.55
CA ALA A 21 -15.22 11.03 -1.54
C ALA A 21 -15.84 9.67 -1.92
N LEU A 22 -16.22 9.53 -3.20
CA LEU A 22 -16.72 8.27 -3.74
C LEU A 22 -15.68 7.15 -3.63
N LEU A 23 -14.44 7.45 -4.05
CA LEU A 23 -13.33 6.50 -3.97
C LEU A 23 -13.07 6.08 -2.53
N HIS A 24 -13.01 7.03 -1.60
CA HIS A 24 -12.77 6.74 -0.19
C HIS A 24 -13.85 5.84 0.40
N ALA A 25 -15.13 6.14 0.14
CA ALA A 25 -16.24 5.33 0.62
C ALA A 25 -16.18 3.88 0.09
N PHE A 26 -15.77 3.69 -1.16
CA PHE A 26 -15.61 2.35 -1.73
C PHE A 26 -14.40 1.61 -1.14
N LEU A 27 -13.27 2.26 -1.01
CA LEU A 27 -12.04 1.67 -0.48
C LEU A 27 -12.16 1.31 1.01
N ASP A 28 -12.94 2.07 1.78
CA ASP A 28 -13.18 1.80 3.20
C ASP A 28 -13.94 0.48 3.45
N GLN A 29 -14.61 -0.09 2.45
CA GLN A 29 -15.25 -1.41 2.55
C GLN A 29 -14.22 -2.52 2.84
N ASP A 30 -12.96 -2.34 2.41
CA ASP A 30 -11.86 -3.22 2.73
C ASP A 30 -10.58 -2.40 2.98
N ARG A 31 -10.62 -1.65 4.05
CA ARG A 31 -9.60 -0.68 4.44
C ARG A 31 -8.20 -1.28 4.57
N LEU A 32 -8.09 -2.52 5.03
CA LEU A 32 -6.79 -3.17 5.18
C LEU A 32 -6.17 -3.53 3.82
N TYR A 33 -6.97 -4.03 2.91
CA TYR A 33 -6.52 -4.28 1.55
C TYR A 33 -6.20 -2.98 0.81
N ALA A 34 -7.06 -1.98 0.96
CA ALA A 34 -6.95 -0.71 0.25
C ALA A 34 -6.00 0.32 0.90
N ALA A 35 -5.24 -0.07 1.93
CA ALA A 35 -4.47 0.87 2.75
C ALA A 35 -3.59 1.85 1.95
N TYR A 36 -2.84 1.37 0.95
CA TYR A 36 -2.04 2.23 0.07
C TYR A 36 -2.93 3.16 -0.76
N ALA A 37 -3.93 2.60 -1.42
CA ALA A 37 -4.86 3.33 -2.27
C ALA A 37 -5.63 4.43 -1.51
N ILE A 38 -5.96 4.19 -0.23
CA ILE A 38 -6.55 5.21 0.65
C ILE A 38 -5.54 6.34 0.93
N CYS A 39 -4.26 6.00 1.18
CA CYS A 39 -3.23 7.01 1.37
C CYS A 39 -2.97 7.83 0.10
N ASP A 40 -3.11 7.22 -1.08
CA ASP A 40 -2.95 7.89 -2.37
C ASP A 40 -4.12 8.85 -2.69
N LEU A 41 -5.18 8.88 -1.90
CA LEU A 41 -6.22 9.90 -1.94
C LEU A 41 -5.82 11.21 -1.25
N GLU A 42 -4.70 11.26 -0.50
CA GLU A 42 -4.19 12.53 0.04
C GLU A 42 -3.86 13.50 -1.10
N GLU A 43 -4.07 14.79 -0.87
CA GLU A 43 -3.97 15.82 -1.92
C GLU A 43 -2.63 15.79 -2.67
N ARG A 44 -1.54 15.58 -1.93
CA ARG A 44 -0.18 15.51 -2.49
C ARG A 44 0.00 14.35 -3.46
N GLU A 45 -0.60 13.19 -3.17
CA GLU A 45 -0.43 11.96 -3.95
C GLU A 45 -1.50 11.81 -5.03
N PHE A 46 -2.71 12.31 -4.78
CA PHE A 46 -3.83 12.16 -5.69
C PHE A 46 -3.55 12.69 -7.10
N GLY A 47 -2.82 13.81 -7.21
CA GLY A 47 -2.39 14.37 -8.49
C GLY A 47 -1.44 13.48 -9.30
N ARG A 48 -0.87 12.44 -8.67
CA ARG A 48 0.03 11.45 -9.29
C ARG A 48 -0.68 10.14 -9.60
N THR A 49 -1.99 10.08 -9.42
CA THR A 49 -2.79 8.89 -9.63
C THR A 49 -3.83 9.10 -10.70
N ARG A 50 -4.16 8.04 -11.42
CA ARG A 50 -5.29 7.97 -12.33
C ARG A 50 -6.25 6.90 -11.83
N TRP A 51 -7.51 7.27 -11.68
CA TRP A 51 -8.54 6.40 -11.14
C TRP A 51 -9.60 6.05 -12.16
N GLY A 52 -9.95 4.76 -12.22
CA GLY A 52 -11.10 4.24 -12.94
C GLY A 52 -12.13 3.70 -11.98
N ALA A 53 -13.39 3.90 -12.29
CA ALA A 53 -14.54 3.40 -11.55
C ALA A 53 -15.49 2.67 -12.50
N ALA A 54 -15.90 1.46 -12.13
CA ALA A 54 -16.86 0.66 -12.90
C ALA A 54 -18.20 0.60 -12.20
N TYR A 55 -19.25 0.70 -13.00
CA TYR A 55 -20.64 0.76 -12.54
C TYR A 55 -21.51 -0.30 -13.23
N GLU A 56 -22.46 -0.83 -12.48
CA GLU A 56 -23.62 -1.55 -13.01
C GLU A 56 -24.88 -0.75 -12.67
N GLY A 57 -25.46 -0.06 -13.67
CA GLY A 57 -26.42 0.99 -13.39
C GLY A 57 -25.75 2.14 -12.64
N ASP A 58 -26.29 2.48 -11.47
CA ASP A 58 -25.73 3.52 -10.58
C ASP A 58 -24.79 2.97 -9.50
N ASP A 59 -24.69 1.64 -9.38
CA ASP A 59 -23.90 0.99 -8.35
C ASP A 59 -22.41 0.95 -8.73
N LEU A 60 -21.55 1.54 -7.90
CA LEU A 60 -20.11 1.41 -8.01
C LEU A 60 -19.67 0.02 -7.57
N ILE A 61 -19.16 -0.77 -8.51
CA ILE A 61 -18.85 -2.19 -8.29
C ILE A 61 -17.34 -2.52 -8.29
N ALA A 62 -16.52 -1.65 -8.87
CA ALA A 62 -15.07 -1.80 -8.83
C ALA A 62 -14.36 -0.46 -9.05
N VAL A 63 -13.14 -0.39 -8.53
CA VAL A 63 -12.21 0.71 -8.80
C VAL A 63 -10.84 0.15 -9.19
N GLY A 64 -10.10 0.93 -9.95
CA GLY A 64 -8.68 0.72 -10.22
C GLY A 64 -7.91 2.02 -10.11
N MET A 65 -6.64 1.93 -9.76
CA MET A 65 -5.74 3.06 -9.66
C MET A 65 -4.40 2.71 -10.29
N GLU A 66 -3.90 3.61 -11.10
CA GLU A 66 -2.55 3.63 -11.62
C GLU A 66 -1.80 4.81 -10.99
N TYR A 67 -0.68 4.54 -10.35
CA TYR A 67 0.21 5.58 -9.87
C TYR A 67 1.18 5.98 -10.98
N THR A 68 1.16 7.25 -11.42
CA THR A 68 1.88 7.75 -12.60
C THR A 68 3.31 8.21 -12.29
N GLY A 69 3.93 7.61 -11.30
CA GLY A 69 5.31 7.89 -10.89
C GLY A 69 6.37 7.02 -11.60
N PRO A 70 7.41 6.57 -10.88
CA PRO A 70 8.49 5.77 -11.46
C PRO A 70 8.00 4.42 -12.00
N THR A 71 8.72 3.88 -12.99
CA THR A 71 8.42 2.60 -13.65
C THR A 71 9.18 1.45 -12.97
N PRO A 72 8.56 0.26 -12.81
CA PRO A 72 7.16 -0.05 -13.11
C PRO A 72 6.19 0.59 -12.12
N GLN A 73 5.05 1.02 -12.65
CA GLN A 73 4.06 1.78 -11.90
C GLN A 73 3.22 0.85 -11.01
N PRO A 74 2.88 1.24 -9.77
CA PRO A 74 1.89 0.54 -8.99
C PRO A 74 0.51 0.57 -9.66
N LEU A 75 -0.10 -0.61 -9.76
CA LEU A 75 -1.48 -0.80 -10.18
C LEU A 75 -2.26 -1.41 -9.01
N PHE A 76 -3.36 -0.79 -8.67
CA PHE A 76 -4.29 -1.29 -7.65
C PHE A 76 -5.66 -1.55 -8.29
N VAL A 77 -6.30 -2.63 -7.89
CA VAL A 77 -7.68 -2.96 -8.29
C VAL A 77 -8.45 -3.48 -7.08
N MET A 78 -9.73 -3.13 -6.98
CA MET A 78 -10.63 -3.60 -5.93
C MET A 78 -12.07 -3.68 -6.44
N GLY A 79 -12.81 -4.70 -6.04
CA GLY A 79 -14.22 -4.87 -6.35
C GLY A 79 -14.54 -6.13 -7.13
N ARG A 80 -15.66 -6.12 -7.83
CA ARG A 80 -16.14 -7.25 -8.62
C ARG A 80 -15.22 -7.53 -9.83
N PRO A 81 -15.00 -8.80 -10.19
CA PRO A 81 -14.12 -9.18 -11.31
C PRO A 81 -14.51 -8.55 -12.65
N ASP A 82 -15.79 -8.51 -12.99
CA ASP A 82 -16.30 -7.91 -14.22
C ASP A 82 -16.09 -6.39 -14.27
N GLY A 83 -16.24 -5.72 -13.12
CA GLY A 83 -15.92 -4.31 -12.97
C GLY A 83 -14.42 -4.02 -13.09
N ILE A 84 -13.56 -4.84 -12.47
CA ILE A 84 -12.10 -4.74 -12.63
C ILE A 84 -11.72 -4.91 -14.11
N THR A 85 -12.27 -5.91 -14.77
CA THR A 85 -12.08 -6.15 -16.20
C THR A 85 -12.46 -4.92 -17.04
N ALA A 86 -13.60 -4.29 -16.73
CA ALA A 86 -14.05 -3.09 -17.42
C ALA A 86 -13.11 -1.91 -17.19
N VAL A 87 -12.64 -1.70 -15.94
CA VAL A 87 -11.65 -0.62 -15.63
C VAL A 87 -10.35 -0.83 -16.41
N LEU A 88 -9.82 -2.06 -16.44
CA LEU A 88 -8.56 -2.36 -17.14
C LEU A 88 -8.72 -2.30 -18.65
N ARG A 89 -9.90 -2.60 -19.18
CA ARG A 89 -10.18 -2.50 -20.60
C ARG A 89 -10.29 -1.06 -21.08
N ASP A 90 -11.03 -0.22 -20.33
CA ASP A 90 -11.55 1.05 -20.85
C ASP A 90 -10.82 2.27 -20.28
N VAL A 91 -10.20 2.16 -19.08
CA VAL A 91 -9.70 3.35 -18.37
C VAL A 91 -8.22 3.28 -18.03
N ILE A 92 -7.75 2.20 -17.41
CA ILE A 92 -6.40 2.10 -16.84
C ILE A 92 -5.68 0.90 -17.43
N ARG A 93 -4.64 1.16 -18.21
CA ARG A 93 -3.90 0.09 -18.91
C ARG A 93 -2.43 0.45 -19.10
N PRO A 94 -1.64 0.55 -18.03
CA PRO A 94 -0.20 0.75 -18.15
C PRO A 94 0.45 -0.41 -18.92
N ARG A 95 1.57 -0.14 -19.63
CA ARG A 95 2.30 -1.19 -20.36
C ARG A 95 2.91 -2.25 -19.47
N ALA A 96 3.35 -1.83 -18.30
CA ALA A 96 3.88 -2.69 -17.23
C ALA A 96 3.56 -2.07 -15.89
N ALA A 97 3.25 -2.91 -14.90
CA ALA A 97 2.92 -2.44 -13.56
C ALA A 97 3.32 -3.47 -12.50
N TYR A 98 3.58 -2.97 -11.29
CA TYR A 98 3.52 -3.80 -10.10
C TYR A 98 2.09 -3.88 -9.62
N ILE A 99 1.59 -5.09 -9.41
CA ILE A 99 0.26 -5.27 -8.85
C ILE A 99 0.33 -6.01 -7.52
N ALA A 100 -0.33 -5.45 -6.50
CA ALA A 100 -0.63 -6.14 -5.26
C ALA A 100 -2.13 -6.43 -5.24
N ALA A 101 -2.53 -7.60 -5.71
CA ALA A 101 -3.92 -8.00 -5.80
C ALA A 101 -4.20 -9.25 -4.95
N ARG A 102 -5.44 -9.40 -4.49
CA ARG A 102 -5.90 -10.68 -3.96
C ARG A 102 -5.96 -11.70 -5.08
N THR A 103 -5.64 -12.95 -4.76
CA THR A 103 -5.63 -14.04 -5.74
C THR A 103 -6.95 -14.15 -6.53
N VAL A 104 -8.08 -13.88 -5.87
CA VAL A 104 -9.42 -13.90 -6.52
C VAL A 104 -9.59 -12.84 -7.62
N MET A 105 -8.77 -11.80 -7.62
CA MET A 105 -8.81 -10.71 -8.61
C MET A 105 -7.86 -10.95 -9.79
N LEU A 106 -6.91 -11.89 -9.65
CA LEU A 106 -5.89 -12.14 -10.68
C LEU A 106 -6.48 -12.51 -12.04
N PRO A 107 -7.51 -13.35 -12.18
CA PRO A 107 -8.07 -13.66 -13.50
C PRO A 107 -8.52 -12.43 -14.29
N SER A 108 -9.02 -11.39 -13.61
CA SER A 108 -9.41 -10.13 -14.26
C SER A 108 -8.20 -9.34 -14.77
N VAL A 109 -7.05 -9.48 -14.11
CA VAL A 109 -5.78 -8.85 -14.50
C VAL A 109 -5.13 -9.65 -15.63
N GLU A 110 -5.11 -10.96 -15.53
CA GLU A 110 -4.54 -11.88 -16.52
C GLU A 110 -5.25 -11.82 -17.87
N ALA A 111 -6.49 -11.35 -17.91
CA ALA A 111 -7.19 -11.06 -19.15
C ALA A 111 -6.47 -10.01 -20.03
N TYR A 112 -5.60 -9.17 -19.45
CA TYR A 112 -4.91 -8.08 -20.14
C TYR A 112 -3.39 -8.08 -19.96
N TYR A 113 -2.88 -8.81 -18.96
CA TYR A 113 -1.46 -8.85 -18.61
C TYR A 113 -0.96 -10.27 -18.48
N ARG A 114 0.26 -10.49 -18.92
CA ARG A 114 1.02 -11.64 -18.45
C ARG A 114 1.52 -11.33 -17.05
N VAL A 115 1.06 -12.07 -16.06
CA VAL A 115 1.44 -11.91 -14.67
C VAL A 115 2.65 -12.82 -14.38
N ASP A 116 3.76 -12.23 -13.98
CA ASP A 116 4.87 -12.98 -13.40
C ASP A 116 4.60 -13.08 -11.88
N PRO A 117 4.35 -14.28 -11.34
CA PRO A 117 3.95 -14.41 -9.94
C PRO A 117 5.08 -14.00 -9.01
N GLY A 118 4.80 -13.02 -8.17
CA GLY A 118 5.66 -12.65 -7.05
C GLY A 118 5.41 -13.52 -5.82
N PRO A 119 6.19 -13.32 -4.75
CA PRO A 119 5.98 -14.03 -3.49
C PRO A 119 4.62 -13.65 -2.89
N GLN A 120 3.95 -14.62 -2.29
CA GLN A 120 2.77 -14.33 -1.49
C GLN A 120 3.18 -13.50 -0.26
N MET A 121 2.48 -12.41 -0.04
CA MET A 121 2.70 -11.52 1.09
C MET A 121 1.52 -11.55 2.04
N VAL A 122 1.82 -11.60 3.34
CA VAL A 122 0.82 -11.47 4.40
C VAL A 122 0.75 -9.99 4.81
N ARG A 123 -0.44 -9.40 4.70
CA ARG A 123 -0.68 -8.08 5.27
C ARG A 123 -1.14 -8.24 6.72
N MET A 124 -0.38 -7.65 7.62
CA MET A 124 -0.69 -7.60 9.05
C MET A 124 -1.16 -6.19 9.41
N TRP A 125 -1.95 -6.08 10.44
CA TRP A 125 -2.39 -4.80 10.97
C TRP A 125 -2.38 -4.80 12.50
N VAL A 126 -2.29 -3.63 13.06
CA VAL A 126 -2.42 -3.39 14.49
C VAL A 126 -3.08 -2.02 14.70
N ASP A 127 -4.01 -1.96 15.62
CA ASP A 127 -4.54 -0.70 16.13
C ASP A 127 -3.83 -0.29 17.42
N ARG A 128 -4.15 0.92 17.87
CA ARG A 128 -3.56 1.47 19.10
C ARG A 128 -3.85 0.63 20.35
N GLY A 129 -5.02 0.04 20.45
CA GLY A 129 -5.43 -0.76 21.62
C GLY A 129 -4.67 -2.09 21.70
N HIS A 130 -4.30 -2.65 20.56
CA HIS A 130 -3.62 -3.93 20.45
C HIS A 130 -2.10 -3.80 20.30
N PHE A 131 -1.58 -2.59 20.01
CA PHE A 131 -0.14 -2.39 19.91
C PHE A 131 0.55 -2.66 21.24
N ARG A 132 1.61 -3.46 21.20
CA ARG A 132 2.49 -3.73 22.34
C ARG A 132 3.91 -3.34 21.96
N PRO A 133 4.50 -2.33 22.62
CA PRO A 133 5.87 -1.92 22.37
C PRO A 133 6.84 -3.06 22.65
N TYR A 134 7.83 -3.21 21.79
CA TYR A 134 8.94 -4.13 21.99
C TYR A 134 10.12 -3.35 22.58
N PRO A 135 10.60 -3.71 23.78
CA PRO A 135 11.71 -3.00 24.42
C PRO A 135 13.01 -3.31 23.70
N ALA A 136 13.58 -2.30 23.04
CA ALA A 136 14.88 -2.41 22.39
C ALA A 136 15.49 -1.02 22.22
N THR A 137 16.83 -0.97 22.22
CA THR A 137 17.57 0.25 21.90
C THR A 137 17.65 0.40 20.39
N VAL A 138 16.84 1.28 19.84
CA VAL A 138 16.81 1.65 18.42
C VAL A 138 16.94 3.14 18.27
N GLN A 139 17.43 3.60 17.13
CA GLN A 139 17.64 5.02 16.86
C GLN A 139 16.75 5.46 15.70
N ARG A 140 16.14 6.64 15.84
CA ARG A 140 15.47 7.27 14.71
C ARG A 140 16.52 7.69 13.69
N LEU A 141 16.33 7.30 12.44
CA LEU A 141 17.22 7.68 11.35
C LEU A 141 16.90 9.09 10.86
N LEU A 142 17.94 9.82 10.52
CA LEU A 142 17.88 11.18 9.96
C LEU A 142 18.12 11.13 8.44
N PRO A 143 17.65 12.12 7.66
CA PRO A 143 17.85 12.16 6.22
C PRO A 143 19.32 12.08 5.77
N VAL A 144 20.24 12.57 6.58
CA VAL A 144 21.70 12.50 6.33
C VAL A 144 22.22 11.06 6.32
N GLU A 145 21.53 10.14 6.99
CA GLU A 145 21.90 8.72 7.10
C GLU A 145 21.39 7.86 5.93
N ILE A 146 20.77 8.49 4.91
CA ILE A 146 20.19 7.79 3.76
C ILE A 146 21.21 6.89 3.04
N GLY A 147 22.47 7.31 2.96
CA GLY A 147 23.53 6.52 2.33
C GLY A 147 23.80 5.21 3.07
N GLU A 148 23.74 5.22 4.38
CA GLU A 148 23.92 4.03 5.21
C GLU A 148 22.69 3.10 5.12
N LEU A 149 21.50 3.67 5.17
CA LEU A 149 20.26 2.93 4.98
C LEU A 149 20.22 2.23 3.62
N ASN A 150 20.58 2.93 2.55
CA ASN A 150 20.62 2.36 1.21
C ASN A 150 21.67 1.26 1.08
N ARG A 151 22.83 1.38 1.70
CA ARG A 151 23.82 0.26 1.75
C ARG A 151 23.23 -0.97 2.41
N LEU A 152 22.51 -0.83 3.52
CA LEU A 152 21.80 -1.96 4.14
C LEU A 152 20.75 -2.54 3.19
N TYR A 153 19.96 -1.70 2.53
CA TYR A 153 18.87 -2.16 1.65
C TYR A 153 19.34 -2.82 0.36
N GLN A 154 20.51 -2.48 -0.16
CA GLN A 154 21.10 -3.20 -1.30
C GLN A 154 21.30 -4.70 -1.05
N LEU A 155 21.40 -5.13 0.20
CA LEU A 155 21.51 -6.54 0.56
C LEU A 155 20.18 -7.32 0.40
N GLY A 156 19.05 -6.66 0.20
CA GLY A 156 17.76 -7.33 0.13
C GLY A 156 16.72 -6.66 -0.76
N PHE A 157 16.95 -5.43 -1.23
CA PHE A 157 16.04 -4.70 -2.10
C PHE A 157 16.78 -4.20 -3.34
N ALA A 158 16.10 -4.24 -4.49
CA ALA A 158 16.67 -3.78 -5.75
C ALA A 158 16.62 -2.26 -5.97
N SER A 159 16.04 -1.50 -5.05
CA SER A 159 15.79 -0.07 -5.21
C SER A 159 16.46 0.80 -4.14
N TRP A 160 16.79 2.04 -4.52
CA TRP A 160 17.27 3.09 -3.64
C TRP A 160 16.12 3.96 -3.13
N LEU A 161 16.19 4.32 -1.85
CA LEU A 161 15.30 5.32 -1.28
C LEU A 161 15.92 6.71 -1.39
N PRO A 162 15.15 7.75 -1.75
CA PRO A 162 15.61 9.13 -1.65
C PRO A 162 15.63 9.58 -0.17
N SER A 163 16.44 10.60 0.13
CA SER A 163 16.49 11.17 1.49
C SER A 163 15.14 11.71 1.98
N THR A 164 14.28 12.12 1.05
CA THR A 164 12.91 12.54 1.34
C THR A 164 12.06 11.42 1.95
N ALA A 165 12.35 10.16 1.69
CA ALA A 165 11.65 9.04 2.34
C ALA A 165 11.83 9.08 3.87
N ILE A 166 13.03 9.43 4.36
CA ILE A 166 13.28 9.58 5.79
C ILE A 166 12.71 10.91 6.30
N ALA A 167 12.81 12.00 5.52
CA ALA A 167 12.32 13.31 5.90
C ALA A 167 10.79 13.35 6.05
N ASP A 168 10.09 12.74 5.12
CA ASP A 168 8.61 12.70 5.05
C ASP A 168 8.01 11.54 5.86
N GLY A 169 8.85 10.56 6.24
CA GLY A 169 8.44 9.34 6.93
C GLY A 169 8.97 9.21 8.36
N VAL A 170 8.80 8.02 8.89
CA VAL A 170 9.34 7.60 10.18
C VAL A 170 10.22 6.39 9.94
N TYR A 171 11.52 6.51 10.21
CA TYR A 171 12.49 5.43 10.04
C TYR A 171 13.26 5.21 11.33
N TYR A 172 13.44 3.94 11.70
CA TYR A 172 14.27 3.52 12.81
C TYR A 172 15.28 2.49 12.38
N GLY A 173 16.45 2.54 12.97
CA GLY A 173 17.54 1.60 12.76
C GLY A 173 18.10 1.05 14.06
N LEU A 174 18.73 -0.10 13.95
CA LEU A 174 19.49 -0.75 15.02
C LEU A 174 20.91 -0.97 14.55
N ARG A 175 21.87 -0.59 15.41
CA ARG A 175 23.30 -0.70 15.14
C ARG A 175 23.96 -1.73 16.05
N VAL A 176 24.91 -2.44 15.49
CA VAL A 176 25.84 -3.31 16.22
C VAL A 176 27.25 -2.88 15.84
N ASN A 177 28.07 -2.56 16.83
CA ASN A 177 29.45 -2.06 16.64
C ASN A 177 29.50 -0.86 15.66
N GLY A 178 28.54 0.04 15.76
CA GLY A 178 28.45 1.23 14.89
C GLY A 178 27.85 0.99 13.51
N GLN A 179 27.70 -0.25 13.03
CA GLN A 179 27.13 -0.60 11.75
C GLN A 179 25.61 -0.71 11.83
N LEU A 180 24.88 -0.12 10.89
CA LEU A 180 23.44 -0.30 10.74
C LEU A 180 23.15 -1.72 10.23
N VAL A 181 22.47 -2.54 11.04
CA VAL A 181 22.22 -3.95 10.75
C VAL A 181 20.74 -4.30 10.61
N ALA A 182 19.86 -3.42 11.07
CA ALA A 182 18.43 -3.56 10.85
C ALA A 182 17.78 -2.19 10.71
N ALA A 183 16.77 -2.09 9.88
CA ALA A 183 15.96 -0.89 9.72
C ALA A 183 14.51 -1.23 9.37
N ALA A 184 13.62 -0.31 9.68
CA ALA A 184 12.24 -0.28 9.25
C ALA A 184 11.79 1.16 9.02
N GLY A 185 10.76 1.37 8.21
CA GLY A 185 10.22 2.69 7.96
C GLY A 185 8.76 2.68 7.56
N THR A 186 8.20 3.87 7.36
CA THR A 186 6.88 4.04 6.77
C THR A 186 6.99 4.08 5.25
N HIS A 187 6.10 3.37 4.55
CA HIS A 187 5.92 3.54 3.11
C HIS A 187 5.05 4.75 2.82
N VAL A 188 3.93 4.85 3.53
CA VAL A 188 2.98 5.94 3.41
C VAL A 188 2.37 6.26 4.77
N VAL A 189 2.01 7.52 4.95
CA VAL A 189 1.32 8.03 6.14
C VAL A 189 0.19 8.93 5.67
N SER A 190 -1.04 8.63 6.07
CA SER A 190 -2.22 9.46 5.82
C SER A 190 -2.84 9.89 7.15
N PRO A 191 -2.53 11.10 7.62
CA PRO A 191 -3.15 11.64 8.84
C PRO A 191 -4.67 11.81 8.69
N GLY A 192 -5.14 12.20 7.52
CA GLY A 192 -6.56 12.36 7.21
C GLY A 192 -7.34 11.05 7.34
N ALA A 193 -6.80 9.97 6.78
CA ALA A 193 -7.37 8.64 6.91
C ALA A 193 -7.00 7.95 8.24
N ARG A 194 -6.13 8.54 9.07
CA ARG A 194 -5.59 7.93 10.29
C ARG A 194 -4.99 6.54 10.03
N LEU A 195 -4.15 6.48 9.01
CA LEU A 195 -3.57 5.24 8.49
C LEU A 195 -2.09 5.46 8.20
N ALA A 196 -1.28 4.46 8.48
CA ALA A 196 0.10 4.40 8.03
C ALA A 196 0.44 2.96 7.61
N VAL A 197 1.27 2.82 6.60
CA VAL A 197 1.80 1.52 6.18
C VAL A 197 3.28 1.46 6.56
N VAL A 198 3.60 0.53 7.45
CA VAL A 198 4.97 0.23 7.85
C VAL A 198 5.55 -0.81 6.89
N GLY A 199 6.77 -0.57 6.46
CA GLY A 199 7.47 -1.46 5.54
C GLY A 199 8.96 -1.19 5.53
N ASN A 200 9.63 -1.52 4.42
CA ASN A 200 11.08 -1.40 4.31
C ASN A 200 11.81 -2.06 5.47
N VAL A 201 11.27 -3.19 5.97
CA VAL A 201 11.87 -3.93 7.09
C VAL A 201 12.95 -4.84 6.57
N LEU A 202 14.18 -4.57 6.93
CA LEU A 202 15.31 -5.42 6.59
C LEU A 202 16.21 -5.62 7.80
N THR A 203 16.69 -6.86 7.95
CA THR A 203 17.79 -7.22 8.85
C THR A 203 18.87 -7.90 8.03
N HIS A 204 20.11 -7.41 8.19
CA HIS A 204 21.30 -8.01 7.58
C HIS A 204 21.36 -9.52 7.89
N VAL A 205 21.72 -10.32 6.91
CA VAL A 205 21.64 -11.80 6.98
C VAL A 205 22.32 -12.37 8.23
N ASP A 206 23.51 -11.87 8.57
CA ASP A 206 24.30 -12.38 9.70
C ASP A 206 23.74 -11.98 11.08
N TYR A 207 22.73 -11.12 11.09
CA TYR A 207 22.10 -10.62 12.33
C TYR A 207 20.64 -11.03 12.48
N ARG A 208 20.15 -11.91 11.60
CA ARG A 208 18.78 -12.45 11.68
C ARG A 208 18.59 -13.38 12.89
N GLY A 209 17.34 -13.64 13.25
CA GLY A 209 16.98 -14.50 14.37
C GLY A 209 17.18 -13.88 15.76
N ARG A 210 17.56 -12.57 15.85
CA ARG A 210 17.86 -11.87 17.12
C ARG A 210 16.78 -10.89 17.55
N GLY A 211 15.59 -10.90 16.92
CA GLY A 211 14.50 -9.98 17.23
C GLY A 211 14.65 -8.56 16.69
N PHE A 212 15.71 -8.27 15.89
CA PHE A 212 16.00 -6.90 15.42
C PHE A 212 14.90 -6.34 14.51
N ALA A 213 14.33 -7.16 13.62
CA ALA A 213 13.19 -6.74 12.80
C ALA A 213 11.99 -6.35 13.67
N THR A 214 11.68 -7.12 14.71
CA THR A 214 10.61 -6.82 15.67
C THR A 214 10.88 -5.49 16.38
N ALA A 215 12.12 -5.27 16.79
CA ALA A 215 12.53 -4.04 17.47
C ALA A 215 12.32 -2.79 16.60
N VAL A 216 12.86 -2.79 15.38
CA VAL A 216 12.76 -1.62 14.49
C VAL A 216 11.32 -1.41 13.98
N THR A 217 10.56 -2.49 13.71
CA THR A 217 9.15 -2.39 13.33
C THR A 217 8.30 -1.83 14.46
N GLY A 218 8.52 -2.30 15.71
CA GLY A 218 7.85 -1.78 16.88
C GLY A 218 8.11 -0.29 17.09
N ALA A 219 9.37 0.14 16.90
CA ALA A 219 9.76 1.53 17.03
C ALA A 219 9.11 2.45 15.97
N VAL A 220 8.95 1.98 14.73
CA VAL A 220 8.21 2.72 13.69
C VAL A 220 6.72 2.77 14.01
N THR A 221 6.16 1.67 14.51
CA THR A 221 4.72 1.57 14.78
C THR A 221 4.27 2.45 15.95
N ALA A 222 5.10 2.61 16.99
CA ALA A 222 4.77 3.40 18.17
C ALA A 222 4.38 4.86 17.87
N PRO A 223 5.18 5.68 17.15
CA PRO A 223 4.81 7.05 16.83
C PRO A 223 3.64 7.14 15.86
N VAL A 224 3.51 6.24 14.87
CA VAL A 224 2.41 6.29 13.91
C VAL A 224 1.07 5.94 14.58
N THR A 225 1.03 5.06 15.57
CA THR A 225 -0.16 4.81 16.37
C THR A 225 -0.49 5.98 17.31
N ALA A 226 0.50 6.80 17.69
CA ALA A 226 0.29 7.98 18.53
C ALA A 226 -0.34 9.16 17.77
N VAL A 227 0.02 9.36 16.50
CA VAL A 227 -0.51 10.43 15.63
C VAL A 227 -2.01 10.23 15.32
N ALA A 228 -2.52 9.02 15.44
CA ALA A 228 -3.93 8.70 15.27
C ALA A 228 -4.85 9.22 16.40
N LYS A 229 -4.37 10.04 17.34
CA LYS A 229 -5.22 10.67 18.36
C LYS A 229 -6.16 11.68 17.72
N PRO A 230 -7.47 11.62 17.97
CA PRO A 230 -8.33 12.74 17.70
C PRO A 230 -7.84 13.92 18.55
N ARG A 231 -7.69 15.11 17.97
CA ARG A 231 -7.56 16.33 18.75
C ARG A 231 -8.84 16.44 19.58
N PRO A 232 -8.77 16.67 20.91
CA PRO A 232 -9.95 17.00 21.66
C PRO A 232 -10.56 18.25 21.03
N ARG A 233 -11.89 18.24 20.87
CA ARG A 233 -12.68 19.37 20.41
C ARG A 233 -12.61 20.51 21.42
#